data_4fff2aaa92060ce145bd67a94b236259
#
_entry.id   4fff2aaa92060ce145bd67a94b236259
#
_cell.length_a   1.000
_cell.length_b   1.000
_cell.length_c   1.000
_cell.angle_alpha   90.00
_cell.angle_beta   90.00
_cell.angle_gamma   90.00
#
_symmetry.space_group_name_H-M   'P 1'
#
loop_
_entity.id
_entity.type
_entity.pdbx_description
1 polymer ?
#
loop_
_entity_poly.entity_id
_entity_poly.type
_entity_poly.pdbx_seq_one_letter_code
_entity_poly.pdbx_strand_id
1 'polypeptide(L)'
;FTINAIAYNQYEGLIDPFGGINDMNNKMIKCVGIPDERFKEDALRMFRAIRFKAQLNFKLDSSVWIAIHTNHDLVKNISVERISWEINKILLSNPLEIYSLNHHKLLKYTIPELDECFWTNQDSPYHCYSVGKHLIHSVKAVENKLYLKLTMLLHDIGKPQCKTIDEQGIGHFYGHAIISSKMAVDILRRMKYDSCTIMKVKVLILYHDAEIQDTKKSIKKWLNKIGEDMFRDLLKVREADIKAQSPNYYQERHDKLERVKVLLDEIIKDKECFSRKDLAINGFDLIKLGITEGKDIGKILDILVNHVIENPNSNNKKELISIVNLMFQ
;
A
#
# COMPACT_ATOMS: atom_id res chain seq x y z
N PHE A 1 15.43 26.10 -7.64
CA PHE A 1 14.39 26.42 -8.62
C PHE A 1 13.99 27.88 -8.48
N THR A 2 13.61 28.53 -9.58
CA THR A 2 13.24 29.96 -9.63
C THR A 2 12.10 30.29 -8.69
N ILE A 3 11.06 29.46 -8.63
CA ILE A 3 9.90 29.60 -7.73
C ILE A 3 10.25 29.53 -6.24
N ASN A 4 11.43 29.03 -5.88
CA ASN A 4 11.92 28.95 -4.49
C ASN A 4 13.05 29.97 -4.22
N ALA A 5 13.32 30.85 -5.17
CA ALA A 5 14.33 31.92 -5.05
C ALA A 5 13.70 33.31 -4.93
N ILE A 6 12.41 33.38 -4.66
CA ILE A 6 11.66 34.58 -4.37
C ILE A 6 11.81 34.86 -2.88
N ALA A 7 12.18 36.07 -2.53
CA ALA A 7 12.30 36.53 -1.15
C ALA A 7 11.38 37.76 -0.90
N TYR A 8 11.09 38.00 0.35
CA TYR A 8 10.34 39.19 0.80
C TYR A 8 11.00 39.79 2.00
N ASN A 9 11.15 41.11 1.98
CA ASN A 9 11.42 41.87 3.20
C ASN A 9 10.50 43.10 3.28
N GLN A 10 10.33 43.65 4.49
CA GLN A 10 9.38 44.75 4.73
C GLN A 10 9.80 46.11 4.12
N TYR A 11 11.06 46.26 3.73
CA TYR A 11 11.61 47.53 3.20
C TYR A 11 11.58 47.56 1.67
N GLU A 12 11.93 46.45 1.03
CA GLU A 12 12.06 46.35 -0.43
C GLU A 12 10.87 45.59 -1.06
N GLY A 13 10.01 45.03 -0.23
CA GLY A 13 8.88 44.22 -0.68
C GLY A 13 9.34 42.86 -1.24
N LEU A 14 8.79 42.48 -2.38
CA LEU A 14 9.05 41.21 -3.04
C LEU A 14 10.29 41.31 -3.96
N ILE A 15 11.27 40.45 -3.72
CA ILE A 15 12.52 40.39 -4.47
C ILE A 15 12.55 39.10 -5.30
N ASP A 16 12.59 39.21 -6.61
CA ASP A 16 12.57 38.08 -7.56
C ASP A 16 13.67 38.20 -8.63
N PRO A 17 14.95 37.95 -8.28
CA PRO A 17 16.08 38.18 -9.19
C PRO A 17 16.14 37.15 -10.33
N PHE A 18 15.35 36.06 -10.27
CA PHE A 18 15.42 34.95 -11.22
C PHE A 18 14.11 34.70 -12.00
N GLY A 19 13.13 35.60 -11.88
CA GLY A 19 11.86 35.52 -12.60
C GLY A 19 10.93 34.40 -12.10
N GLY A 20 11.03 34.02 -10.84
CA GLY A 20 10.23 32.95 -10.22
C GLY A 20 8.75 33.25 -10.21
N ILE A 21 8.33 34.53 -10.08
CA ILE A 21 6.92 34.95 -10.17
C ILE A 21 6.37 34.67 -11.56
N ASN A 22 7.13 35.00 -12.61
CA ASN A 22 6.72 34.72 -13.98
C ASN A 22 6.61 33.20 -14.23
N ASP A 23 7.57 32.40 -13.76
CA ASP A 23 7.53 30.96 -13.88
C ASP A 23 6.35 30.34 -13.09
N MET A 24 6.02 30.90 -11.92
CA MET A 24 4.86 30.51 -11.12
C MET A 24 3.54 30.80 -11.87
N ASN A 25 3.42 31.98 -12.46
CA ASN A 25 2.24 32.35 -13.27
C ASN A 25 2.08 31.46 -14.50
N ASN A 26 3.20 31.07 -15.11
CA ASN A 26 3.24 30.15 -16.26
C ASN A 26 3.16 28.66 -15.86
N LYS A 27 3.03 28.37 -14.55
CA LYS A 27 3.02 27.00 -14.00
C LYS A 27 4.22 26.17 -14.46
N MET A 28 5.42 26.73 -14.38
CA MET A 28 6.65 26.15 -14.88
C MET A 28 7.67 25.93 -13.75
N ILE A 29 8.34 24.78 -13.75
CA ILE A 29 9.45 24.48 -12.85
C ILE A 29 10.77 24.66 -13.64
N LYS A 30 11.54 25.68 -13.26
CA LYS A 30 12.86 25.96 -13.83
C LYS A 30 13.95 25.98 -12.77
N CYS A 31 15.17 25.61 -13.14
CA CYS A 31 16.33 25.81 -12.29
C CYS A 31 16.80 27.27 -12.28
N VAL A 32 17.37 27.71 -11.18
CA VAL A 32 18.22 28.90 -11.16
C VAL A 32 19.57 28.52 -11.78
N GLY A 33 19.93 29.15 -12.89
CA GLY A 33 21.13 28.80 -13.65
C GLY A 33 20.97 27.50 -14.47
N ILE A 34 22.09 26.85 -14.75
CA ILE A 34 22.17 25.68 -15.62
C ILE A 34 21.75 24.41 -14.87
N PRO A 35 20.70 23.68 -15.29
CA PRO A 35 20.19 22.51 -14.57
C PRO A 35 21.25 21.42 -14.32
N ASP A 36 22.12 21.13 -15.30
CA ASP A 36 23.19 20.12 -15.17
C ASP A 36 24.14 20.43 -14.01
N GLU A 37 24.53 21.70 -13.83
CA GLU A 37 25.39 22.14 -12.73
C GLU A 37 24.65 21.96 -11.40
N ARG A 38 23.38 22.39 -11.34
CA ARG A 38 22.56 22.27 -10.15
C ARG A 38 22.34 20.83 -9.70
N PHE A 39 22.21 19.90 -10.62
CA PHE A 39 22.06 18.47 -10.29
C PHE A 39 23.38 17.83 -9.90
N LYS A 40 24.51 18.27 -10.43
CA LYS A 40 25.85 17.85 -9.96
C LYS A 40 26.16 18.35 -8.55
N GLU A 41 25.69 19.54 -8.16
CA GLU A 41 25.83 20.05 -6.78
C GLU A 41 24.99 19.22 -5.76
N ASP A 42 23.74 18.92 -6.08
CA ASP A 42 22.83 18.09 -5.28
C ASP A 42 21.86 17.35 -6.18
N ALA A 43 22.14 16.09 -6.41
CA ALA A 43 21.34 15.21 -7.27
C ALA A 43 19.90 15.01 -6.76
N LEU A 44 19.61 15.23 -5.47
CA LEU A 44 18.24 15.19 -4.94
C LEU A 44 17.32 16.21 -5.62
N ARG A 45 17.87 17.27 -6.19
CA ARG A 45 17.08 18.26 -6.92
C ARG A 45 16.30 17.64 -8.09
N MET A 46 16.75 16.52 -8.67
CA MET A 46 16.00 15.80 -9.68
C MET A 46 14.67 15.26 -9.14
N PHE A 47 14.69 14.61 -7.97
CA PHE A 47 13.46 14.18 -7.28
C PHE A 47 12.60 15.37 -6.86
N ARG A 48 13.22 16.44 -6.35
CA ARG A 48 12.51 17.67 -5.98
C ARG A 48 11.78 18.30 -7.16
N ALA A 49 12.35 18.29 -8.37
CA ALA A 49 11.69 18.78 -9.59
C ALA A 49 10.40 17.99 -9.86
N ILE A 50 10.47 16.65 -9.85
CA ILE A 50 9.31 15.78 -10.03
C ILE A 50 8.28 15.97 -8.89
N ARG A 51 8.74 16.12 -7.64
CA ARG A 51 7.85 16.42 -6.53
C ARG A 51 7.12 17.76 -6.71
N PHE A 52 7.80 18.83 -7.10
CA PHE A 52 7.14 20.12 -7.35
C PHE A 52 6.14 20.02 -8.49
N LYS A 53 6.49 19.30 -9.57
CA LYS A 53 5.54 18.96 -10.64
C LYS A 53 4.28 18.27 -10.06
N ALA A 54 4.47 17.27 -9.19
CA ALA A 54 3.37 16.54 -8.56
C ALA A 54 2.50 17.41 -7.63
N GLN A 55 3.14 18.24 -6.79
CA GLN A 55 2.47 19.04 -5.76
C GLN A 55 1.76 20.27 -6.31
N LEU A 56 2.37 20.93 -7.30
CA LEU A 56 1.87 22.20 -7.85
C LEU A 56 1.08 22.00 -9.16
N ASN A 57 1.12 20.80 -9.72
CA ASN A 57 0.59 20.51 -11.06
C ASN A 57 1.20 21.44 -12.14
N PHE A 58 2.51 21.70 -12.02
CA PHE A 58 3.28 22.52 -12.94
C PHE A 58 3.99 21.64 -13.96
N LYS A 59 4.42 22.23 -15.10
CA LYS A 59 5.25 21.55 -16.10
C LYS A 59 6.72 21.71 -15.75
N LEU A 60 7.54 20.75 -16.12
CA LEU A 60 8.99 20.94 -16.10
C LEU A 60 9.43 21.68 -17.36
N ASP A 61 10.33 22.61 -17.20
CA ASP A 61 11.04 23.22 -18.32
C ASP A 61 11.83 22.14 -19.09
N SER A 62 11.94 22.27 -20.41
CA SER A 62 12.61 21.29 -21.27
C SER A 62 14.07 21.05 -20.87
N SER A 63 14.78 22.09 -20.46
CA SER A 63 16.16 21.97 -20.01
C SER A 63 16.27 21.15 -18.71
N VAL A 64 15.32 21.34 -17.78
CA VAL A 64 15.24 20.55 -16.54
C VAL A 64 14.93 19.09 -16.87
N TRP A 65 13.97 18.84 -17.77
CA TRP A 65 13.60 17.49 -18.19
C TRP A 65 14.78 16.73 -18.79
N ILE A 66 15.51 17.35 -19.72
CA ILE A 66 16.70 16.76 -20.37
C ILE A 66 17.80 16.51 -19.32
N ALA A 67 18.08 17.50 -18.47
CA ALA A 67 19.13 17.38 -17.46
C ALA A 67 18.86 16.26 -16.44
N ILE A 68 17.60 16.03 -16.04
CA ILE A 68 17.24 14.88 -15.18
C ILE A 68 17.61 13.57 -15.87
N HIS A 69 17.26 13.43 -17.16
CA HIS A 69 17.56 12.21 -17.91
C HIS A 69 19.08 11.99 -18.05
N THR A 70 19.84 13.05 -18.31
CA THR A 70 21.30 12.98 -18.49
C THR A 70 22.03 12.65 -17.19
N ASN A 71 21.57 13.19 -16.05
CA ASN A 71 22.25 13.10 -14.77
C ASN A 71 21.68 12.02 -13.82
N HIS A 72 20.78 11.15 -14.28
CA HIS A 72 20.08 10.17 -13.44
C HIS A 72 21.03 9.26 -12.63
N ASP A 73 22.23 8.94 -13.14
CA ASP A 73 23.21 8.09 -12.45
C ASP A 73 23.76 8.73 -11.16
N LEU A 74 23.63 10.05 -10.99
CA LEU A 74 24.05 10.74 -9.77
C LEU A 74 23.18 10.36 -8.54
N VAL A 75 22.00 9.74 -8.77
CA VAL A 75 21.11 9.24 -7.71
C VAL A 75 21.83 8.29 -6.75
N LYS A 76 22.80 7.50 -7.24
CA LYS A 76 23.61 6.59 -6.41
C LYS A 76 24.35 7.27 -5.26
N ASN A 77 24.57 8.57 -5.33
CA ASN A 77 25.29 9.37 -4.34
C ASN A 77 24.34 10.00 -3.27
N ILE A 78 23.03 9.79 -3.39
CA ILE A 78 22.04 10.36 -2.47
C ILE A 78 21.69 9.35 -1.39
N SER A 79 21.57 9.79 -0.14
CA SER A 79 21.07 8.91 0.92
C SER A 79 19.63 8.48 0.65
N VAL A 80 19.37 7.23 0.92
CA VAL A 80 18.07 6.59 0.60
C VAL A 80 16.92 7.25 1.38
N GLU A 81 17.17 7.71 2.60
CA GLU A 81 16.20 8.42 3.44
C GLU A 81 15.71 9.71 2.76
N ARG A 82 16.64 10.48 2.15
CA ARG A 82 16.29 11.70 1.42
C ARG A 82 15.43 11.37 0.18
N ILE A 83 15.76 10.31 -0.53
CA ILE A 83 14.99 9.85 -1.69
C ILE A 83 13.59 9.38 -1.25
N SER A 84 13.51 8.56 -0.20
CA SER A 84 12.24 8.06 0.34
C SER A 84 11.30 9.19 0.73
N TRP A 85 11.83 10.26 1.33
CA TRP A 85 11.05 11.43 1.72
C TRP A 85 10.45 12.19 0.51
N GLU A 86 11.20 12.32 -0.59
CA GLU A 86 10.69 12.91 -1.83
C GLU A 86 9.62 12.02 -2.49
N ILE A 87 9.88 10.69 -2.57
CA ILE A 87 8.91 9.72 -3.11
C ILE A 87 7.61 9.75 -2.31
N ASN A 88 7.68 9.78 -0.98
CA ASN A 88 6.50 9.85 -0.12
C ASN A 88 5.62 11.07 -0.44
N LYS A 89 6.24 12.24 -0.66
CA LYS A 89 5.51 13.45 -1.03
C LYS A 89 4.90 13.36 -2.44
N ILE A 90 5.55 12.69 -3.36
CA ILE A 90 5.00 12.44 -4.70
C ILE A 90 3.77 11.51 -4.58
N LEU A 91 3.89 10.41 -3.84
CA LEU A 91 2.79 9.44 -3.63
C LEU A 91 1.56 10.08 -2.98
N LEU A 92 1.79 11.00 -2.02
CA LEU A 92 0.71 11.69 -1.29
C LEU A 92 0.12 12.88 -2.06
N SER A 93 0.75 13.36 -3.13
CA SER A 93 0.25 14.47 -3.94
C SER A 93 -0.29 13.99 -5.31
N ASN A 94 0.58 13.58 -6.22
CA ASN A 94 0.19 13.03 -7.51
C ASN A 94 1.00 11.76 -7.81
N PRO A 95 0.49 10.57 -7.48
CA PRO A 95 1.21 9.32 -7.68
C PRO A 95 1.46 8.98 -9.16
N LEU A 96 0.77 9.62 -10.10
CA LEU A 96 1.06 9.44 -11.53
C LEU A 96 2.49 9.87 -11.90
N GLU A 97 3.11 10.73 -11.10
CA GLU A 97 4.49 11.18 -11.33
C GLU A 97 5.55 10.09 -11.04
N ILE A 98 5.16 8.94 -10.51
CA ILE A 98 6.01 7.74 -10.49
C ILE A 98 6.39 7.33 -11.94
N TYR A 99 5.52 7.57 -12.92
CA TYR A 99 5.88 7.41 -14.34
C TYR A 99 7.09 8.29 -14.72
N SER A 100 7.10 9.56 -14.29
CA SER A 100 8.22 10.46 -14.54
C SER A 100 9.51 9.95 -13.89
N LEU A 101 9.44 9.47 -12.62
CA LEU A 101 10.59 8.89 -11.94
C LEU A 101 11.13 7.66 -12.68
N ASN A 102 10.25 6.77 -13.14
CA ASN A 102 10.63 5.56 -13.87
C ASN A 102 11.22 5.90 -15.25
N HIS A 103 10.55 6.79 -16.00
CA HIS A 103 11.01 7.24 -17.32
C HIS A 103 12.44 7.79 -17.28
N HIS A 104 12.77 8.57 -16.25
CA HIS A 104 14.10 9.12 -16.03
C HIS A 104 15.07 8.16 -15.31
N LYS A 105 14.69 6.90 -15.07
CA LYS A 105 15.49 5.90 -14.36
C LYS A 105 15.91 6.29 -12.95
N LEU A 106 15.20 7.24 -12.33
CA LEU A 106 15.52 7.70 -10.97
C LEU A 106 15.26 6.64 -9.90
N LEU A 107 14.37 5.66 -10.17
CA LEU A 107 14.08 4.54 -9.27
C LEU A 107 15.07 3.38 -9.40
N LYS A 108 15.97 3.39 -10.40
CA LYS A 108 16.92 2.30 -10.69
C LYS A 108 17.77 1.87 -9.48
N TYR A 109 18.09 2.80 -8.59
CA TYR A 109 18.95 2.55 -7.43
C TYR A 109 18.17 2.32 -6.12
N THR A 110 16.85 2.51 -6.14
CA THR A 110 15.98 2.39 -4.95
C THR A 110 14.96 1.28 -5.07
N ILE A 111 14.22 1.24 -6.17
CA ILE A 111 13.18 0.23 -6.46
C ILE A 111 13.35 -0.25 -7.92
N PRO A 112 14.48 -0.89 -8.27
CA PRO A 112 14.74 -1.37 -9.64
C PRO A 112 13.68 -2.37 -10.11
N GLU A 113 13.05 -3.09 -9.18
CA GLU A 113 12.02 -4.09 -9.44
C GLU A 113 10.78 -3.51 -10.13
N LEU A 114 10.53 -2.20 -9.98
CA LEU A 114 9.42 -1.53 -10.68
C LEU A 114 9.63 -1.46 -12.20
N ASP A 115 10.87 -1.40 -12.68
CA ASP A 115 11.14 -1.28 -14.10
C ASP A 115 10.59 -2.49 -14.88
N GLU A 116 10.83 -3.71 -14.39
CA GLU A 116 10.32 -4.94 -14.98
C GLU A 116 8.78 -4.97 -15.01
N CYS A 117 8.12 -4.43 -13.96
CA CYS A 117 6.67 -4.34 -13.90
C CYS A 117 6.07 -3.52 -15.04
N PHE A 118 6.75 -2.47 -15.51
CA PHE A 118 6.27 -1.65 -16.62
C PHE A 118 6.28 -2.39 -17.97
N TRP A 119 7.18 -3.35 -18.14
CA TRP A 119 7.31 -4.17 -19.35
C TRP A 119 6.51 -5.48 -19.28
N THR A 120 5.98 -5.86 -18.11
CA THR A 120 5.22 -7.10 -17.93
C THR A 120 3.76 -6.87 -18.26
N ASN A 121 3.29 -7.44 -19.38
CA ASN A 121 1.88 -7.51 -19.72
C ASN A 121 1.18 -8.57 -18.86
N GLN A 122 -0.10 -8.36 -18.56
CA GLN A 122 -0.85 -9.30 -17.73
C GLN A 122 -1.57 -10.39 -18.53
N ASP A 123 -1.81 -10.15 -19.82
CA ASP A 123 -2.41 -11.11 -20.78
C ASP A 123 -3.67 -11.78 -20.20
N SER A 124 -4.54 -10.98 -19.58
CA SER A 124 -5.74 -11.43 -18.88
C SER A 124 -6.91 -10.53 -19.19
N PRO A 125 -8.12 -11.06 -19.38
CA PRO A 125 -9.31 -10.23 -19.64
C PRO A 125 -9.69 -9.31 -18.48
N TYR A 126 -9.20 -9.61 -17.29
CA TYR A 126 -9.44 -8.82 -16.07
C TYR A 126 -8.53 -7.58 -15.97
N HIS A 127 -7.49 -7.48 -16.78
CA HIS A 127 -6.51 -6.41 -16.70
C HIS A 127 -6.33 -5.70 -18.05
N CYS A 128 -6.48 -4.38 -18.06
CA CYS A 128 -6.29 -3.53 -19.24
C CYS A 128 -4.92 -2.84 -19.29
N TYR A 129 -4.08 -3.02 -18.27
CA TYR A 129 -2.78 -2.39 -18.12
C TYR A 129 -1.66 -3.41 -17.93
N SER A 130 -0.40 -3.02 -18.26
CA SER A 130 0.78 -3.73 -17.75
C SER A 130 0.81 -3.67 -16.22
N VAL A 131 1.58 -4.57 -15.58
CA VAL A 131 1.70 -4.60 -14.11
C VAL A 131 2.05 -3.22 -13.55
N GLY A 132 3.09 -2.56 -14.08
CA GLY A 132 3.53 -1.24 -13.60
C GLY A 132 2.47 -0.15 -13.76
N LYS A 133 1.73 -0.13 -14.88
CA LYS A 133 0.62 0.81 -15.07
C LYS A 133 -0.50 0.54 -14.06
N HIS A 134 -0.86 -0.73 -13.86
CA HIS A 134 -1.85 -1.14 -12.88
C HIS A 134 -1.47 -0.68 -11.46
N LEU A 135 -0.21 -0.91 -11.03
CA LEU A 135 0.29 -0.43 -9.75
C LEU A 135 0.02 1.07 -9.53
N ILE A 136 0.38 1.91 -10.50
CA ILE A 136 0.22 3.37 -10.36
C ILE A 136 -1.25 3.78 -10.32
N HIS A 137 -2.11 3.18 -11.15
CA HIS A 137 -3.55 3.44 -11.12
C HIS A 137 -4.18 3.02 -9.79
N SER A 138 -3.76 1.90 -9.22
CA SER A 138 -4.18 1.44 -7.90
C SER A 138 -3.72 2.40 -6.79
N VAL A 139 -2.47 2.91 -6.86
CA VAL A 139 -2.00 3.96 -5.94
C VAL A 139 -2.86 5.21 -6.02
N LYS A 140 -3.26 5.63 -7.22
CA LYS A 140 -4.15 6.79 -7.39
C LYS A 140 -5.52 6.56 -6.74
N ALA A 141 -6.05 5.34 -6.84
CA ALA A 141 -7.41 5.00 -6.41
C ALA A 141 -7.55 4.82 -4.88
N VAL A 142 -6.47 4.48 -4.17
CA VAL A 142 -6.52 4.23 -2.72
C VAL A 142 -6.54 5.52 -1.90
N GLU A 143 -7.10 5.44 -0.69
CA GLU A 143 -7.12 6.53 0.31
C GLU A 143 -5.72 7.14 0.51
N ASN A 144 -5.66 8.46 0.75
CA ASN A 144 -4.40 9.22 0.85
C ASN A 144 -3.70 9.01 2.19
N LYS A 145 -3.31 7.77 2.48
CA LYS A 145 -2.48 7.37 3.63
C LYS A 145 -1.21 6.70 3.10
N LEU A 146 -0.06 7.10 3.60
CA LEU A 146 1.24 6.68 3.05
C LEU A 146 1.39 5.15 2.97
N TYR A 147 1.09 4.42 4.06
CA TYR A 147 1.23 2.96 4.04
C TYR A 147 0.27 2.28 3.05
N LEU A 148 -0.92 2.84 2.78
CA LEU A 148 -1.84 2.34 1.75
C LEU A 148 -1.30 2.64 0.34
N LYS A 149 -0.73 3.82 0.12
CA LYS A 149 -0.05 4.17 -1.14
C LYS A 149 1.13 3.25 -1.43
N LEU A 150 1.96 2.97 -0.41
CA LEU A 150 3.07 2.03 -0.49
C LEU A 150 2.58 0.60 -0.74
N THR A 151 1.49 0.18 -0.08
CA THR A 151 0.87 -1.12 -0.34
C THR A 151 0.48 -1.25 -1.80
N MET A 152 -0.25 -0.28 -2.35
CA MET A 152 -0.68 -0.33 -3.75
C MET A 152 0.47 -0.21 -4.75
N LEU A 153 1.54 0.53 -4.40
CA LEU A 153 2.74 0.61 -5.26
C LEU A 153 3.46 -0.74 -5.38
N LEU A 154 3.35 -1.60 -4.35
CA LEU A 154 4.15 -2.81 -4.24
C LEU A 154 3.33 -4.11 -4.25
N HIS A 155 1.96 -4.07 -4.28
CA HIS A 155 1.14 -5.27 -4.10
C HIS A 155 1.37 -6.34 -5.17
N ASP A 156 1.65 -5.94 -6.37
CA ASP A 156 1.85 -6.82 -7.53
C ASP A 156 3.31 -6.85 -8.04
N ILE A 157 4.26 -6.31 -7.28
CA ILE A 157 5.67 -6.18 -7.70
C ILE A 157 6.35 -7.53 -7.97
N GLY A 158 5.81 -8.62 -7.42
CA GLY A 158 6.30 -9.97 -7.65
C GLY A 158 5.70 -10.67 -8.89
N LYS A 159 4.72 -10.07 -9.57
CA LYS A 159 4.09 -10.67 -10.75
C LYS A 159 5.08 -11.04 -11.87
N PRO A 160 6.08 -10.20 -12.22
CA PRO A 160 7.05 -10.57 -13.24
C PRO A 160 7.74 -11.92 -12.97
N GLN A 161 8.04 -12.23 -11.70
CA GLN A 161 8.76 -13.44 -11.29
C GLN A 161 7.92 -14.73 -11.32
N CYS A 162 6.59 -14.62 -11.34
CA CYS A 162 5.68 -15.78 -11.31
C CYS A 162 4.74 -15.86 -12.51
N LYS A 163 4.99 -15.04 -13.55
CA LYS A 163 4.19 -15.08 -14.76
C LYS A 163 4.33 -16.41 -15.48
N THR A 164 3.21 -17.06 -15.75
CA THR A 164 3.07 -18.20 -16.66
C THR A 164 1.99 -17.89 -17.69
N ILE A 165 2.06 -18.50 -18.86
CA ILE A 165 1.06 -18.35 -19.92
C ILE A 165 0.53 -19.75 -20.22
N ASP A 166 -0.78 -19.92 -20.24
CA ASP A 166 -1.42 -21.19 -20.60
C ASP A 166 -1.52 -21.40 -22.12
N GLU A 167 -2.04 -22.55 -22.54
CA GLU A 167 -2.22 -22.92 -23.95
C GLU A 167 -3.18 -21.98 -24.70
N GLN A 168 -4.01 -21.21 -23.98
CA GLN A 168 -4.96 -20.26 -24.53
C GLN A 168 -4.37 -18.83 -24.62
N GLY A 169 -3.12 -18.65 -24.21
CA GLY A 169 -2.43 -17.35 -24.17
C GLY A 169 -2.80 -16.48 -22.98
N ILE A 170 -3.45 -17.03 -21.95
CA ILE A 170 -3.85 -16.29 -20.75
C ILE A 170 -2.72 -16.31 -19.74
N GLY A 171 -2.40 -15.14 -19.19
CA GLY A 171 -1.38 -14.96 -18.17
C GLY A 171 -1.89 -15.29 -16.76
N HIS A 172 -1.10 -16.09 -16.03
CA HIS A 172 -1.34 -16.46 -14.64
C HIS A 172 -0.17 -16.02 -13.74
N PHE A 173 -0.48 -15.69 -12.48
CA PHE A 173 0.48 -15.15 -11.52
C PHE A 173 0.35 -15.85 -10.16
N TYR A 174 0.37 -17.16 -10.13
CA TYR A 174 0.17 -17.95 -8.92
C TYR A 174 1.20 -17.62 -7.84
N GLY A 175 0.72 -17.34 -6.63
CA GLY A 175 1.57 -17.04 -5.48
C GLY A 175 2.22 -15.65 -5.47
N HIS A 176 1.89 -14.76 -6.43
CA HIS A 176 2.46 -13.42 -6.51
C HIS A 176 2.31 -12.62 -5.21
N ALA A 177 1.20 -12.77 -4.47
CA ALA A 177 0.98 -12.04 -3.22
C ALA A 177 2.05 -12.36 -2.15
N ILE A 178 2.47 -13.64 -2.07
CA ILE A 178 3.54 -14.07 -1.14
C ILE A 178 4.88 -13.49 -1.57
N ILE A 179 5.19 -13.57 -2.87
CA ILE A 179 6.44 -13.03 -3.43
C ILE A 179 6.46 -11.52 -3.29
N SER A 180 5.40 -10.81 -3.69
CA SER A 180 5.28 -9.35 -3.54
C SER A 180 5.42 -8.91 -2.09
N SER A 181 4.82 -9.63 -1.14
CA SER A 181 4.92 -9.33 0.29
C SER A 181 6.36 -9.43 0.81
N LYS A 182 7.13 -10.43 0.38
CA LYS A 182 8.56 -10.56 0.72
C LYS A 182 9.38 -9.44 0.07
N MET A 183 9.22 -9.23 -1.23
CA MET A 183 9.91 -8.16 -1.96
C MET A 183 9.62 -6.78 -1.36
N ALA A 184 8.37 -6.50 -1.00
CA ALA A 184 7.98 -5.24 -0.37
C ALA A 184 8.69 -5.02 0.96
N VAL A 185 8.85 -6.06 1.80
CA VAL A 185 9.62 -5.96 3.06
C VAL A 185 11.07 -5.58 2.78
N ASP A 186 11.71 -6.21 1.79
CA ASP A 186 13.11 -5.95 1.46
C ASP A 186 13.30 -4.55 0.85
N ILE A 187 12.38 -4.13 -0.03
CA ILE A 187 12.36 -2.78 -0.61
C ILE A 187 12.20 -1.72 0.49
N LEU A 188 11.20 -1.88 1.36
CA LEU A 188 10.92 -0.90 2.41
C LEU A 188 12.03 -0.83 3.46
N ARG A 189 12.69 -1.95 3.78
CA ARG A 189 13.90 -1.96 4.62
C ARG A 189 15.06 -1.23 3.95
N ARG A 190 15.31 -1.51 2.66
CA ARG A 190 16.31 -0.82 1.84
C ARG A 190 16.03 0.68 1.83
N MET A 191 14.76 1.08 1.71
CA MET A 191 14.31 2.47 1.73
C MET A 191 14.18 3.08 3.14
N LYS A 192 14.60 2.37 4.20
CA LYS A 192 14.65 2.84 5.60
C LYS A 192 13.29 3.25 6.18
N TYR A 193 12.20 2.55 5.80
CA TYR A 193 10.92 2.72 6.47
C TYR A 193 10.93 2.08 7.88
N ASP A 194 10.05 2.57 8.76
CA ASP A 194 9.88 2.03 10.10
C ASP A 194 9.20 0.65 10.08
N SER A 195 9.42 -0.12 11.16
CA SER A 195 8.92 -1.49 11.27
C SER A 195 7.39 -1.58 11.29
N CYS A 196 6.70 -0.58 11.82
CA CYS A 196 5.23 -0.54 11.86
C CYS A 196 4.66 -0.40 10.44
N THR A 197 5.20 0.53 9.65
CA THR A 197 4.85 0.71 8.23
C THR A 197 5.14 -0.56 7.43
N ILE A 198 6.32 -1.17 7.61
CA ILE A 198 6.71 -2.41 6.93
C ILE A 198 5.73 -3.54 7.26
N MET A 199 5.36 -3.72 8.52
CA MET A 199 4.43 -4.77 8.95
C MET A 199 3.03 -4.58 8.37
N LYS A 200 2.49 -3.35 8.36
CA LYS A 200 1.19 -3.05 7.77
C LYS A 200 1.18 -3.36 6.28
N VAL A 201 2.17 -2.85 5.54
CA VAL A 201 2.29 -3.09 4.10
C VAL A 201 2.42 -4.58 3.79
N LYS A 202 3.28 -5.29 4.54
CA LYS A 202 3.46 -6.74 4.41
C LYS A 202 2.14 -7.50 4.50
N VAL A 203 1.35 -7.24 5.55
CA VAL A 203 0.09 -7.95 5.81
C VAL A 203 -0.93 -7.63 4.72
N LEU A 204 -1.06 -6.36 4.35
CA LEU A 204 -2.01 -5.93 3.31
C LEU A 204 -1.67 -6.55 1.96
N ILE A 205 -0.39 -6.58 1.56
CA ILE A 205 0.05 -7.23 0.32
C ILE A 205 -0.17 -8.73 0.38
N LEU A 206 0.15 -9.39 1.51
CA LEU A 206 0.00 -10.84 1.65
C LEU A 206 -1.45 -11.29 1.42
N TYR A 207 -2.42 -10.47 1.78
CA TYR A 207 -3.84 -10.83 1.75
C TYR A 207 -4.67 -10.06 0.71
N HIS A 208 -4.07 -9.20 -0.13
CA HIS A 208 -4.82 -8.39 -1.08
C HIS A 208 -5.63 -9.20 -2.08
N ASP A 209 -5.12 -10.36 -2.50
CA ASP A 209 -5.75 -11.28 -3.46
C ASP A 209 -6.44 -12.48 -2.78
N ALA A 210 -6.46 -12.54 -1.44
CA ALA A 210 -7.08 -13.66 -0.72
C ALA A 210 -8.61 -13.67 -0.92
N GLU A 211 -9.20 -14.85 -1.04
CA GLU A 211 -10.63 -14.97 -1.15
C GLU A 211 -11.33 -14.57 0.14
N ILE A 212 -12.26 -13.61 0.04
CA ILE A 212 -13.15 -13.19 1.12
C ILE A 212 -14.58 -13.49 0.66
N GLN A 213 -15.21 -14.47 1.35
CA GLN A 213 -16.63 -14.76 1.12
C GLN A 213 -17.50 -13.72 1.81
N ASP A 214 -18.61 -13.31 1.18
CA ASP A 214 -19.61 -12.39 1.71
C ASP A 214 -20.56 -13.06 2.72
N THR A 215 -19.97 -13.64 3.78
CA THR A 215 -20.65 -14.29 4.89
C THR A 215 -20.09 -13.81 6.24
N LYS A 216 -20.95 -13.63 7.24
CA LYS A 216 -20.53 -13.22 8.61
C LYS A 216 -19.44 -14.14 9.16
N LYS A 217 -19.53 -15.44 8.91
CA LYS A 217 -18.52 -16.44 9.32
C LYS A 217 -17.15 -16.16 8.72
N SER A 218 -17.07 -15.92 7.41
CA SER A 218 -15.80 -15.59 6.72
C SER A 218 -15.21 -14.28 7.26
N ILE A 219 -16.04 -13.25 7.41
CA ILE A 219 -15.62 -11.95 7.90
C ILE A 219 -15.10 -12.05 9.35
N LYS A 220 -15.79 -12.76 10.25
CA LYS A 220 -15.31 -12.98 11.63
C LYS A 220 -13.96 -13.72 11.68
N LYS A 221 -13.73 -14.69 10.78
CA LYS A 221 -12.40 -15.34 10.64
C LYS A 221 -11.31 -14.34 10.24
N TRP A 222 -11.61 -13.42 9.33
CA TRP A 222 -10.68 -12.36 8.94
C TRP A 222 -10.44 -11.37 10.09
N LEU A 223 -11.50 -10.94 10.79
CA LEU A 223 -11.39 -10.09 11.98
C LEU A 223 -10.52 -10.72 13.08
N ASN A 224 -10.69 -12.01 13.31
CA ASN A 224 -9.85 -12.76 14.26
C ASN A 224 -8.38 -12.79 13.79
N LYS A 225 -8.14 -12.98 12.50
CA LYS A 225 -6.80 -13.20 11.92
C LYS A 225 -5.94 -11.95 11.89
N ILE A 226 -6.51 -10.79 11.50
CA ILE A 226 -5.74 -9.56 11.27
C ILE A 226 -6.25 -8.34 12.06
N GLY A 227 -7.35 -8.48 12.79
CA GLY A 227 -8.00 -7.39 13.51
C GLY A 227 -8.85 -6.48 12.63
N GLU A 228 -9.74 -5.69 13.26
CA GLU A 228 -10.70 -4.84 12.55
C GLU A 228 -10.03 -3.78 11.69
N ASP A 229 -9.10 -2.99 12.27
CA ASP A 229 -8.45 -1.88 11.55
C ASP A 229 -7.74 -2.36 10.29
N MET A 230 -6.99 -3.46 10.40
CA MET A 230 -6.26 -4.04 9.27
C MET A 230 -7.20 -4.63 8.23
N PHE A 231 -8.32 -5.23 8.66
CA PHE A 231 -9.32 -5.77 7.74
C PHE A 231 -10.04 -4.65 6.98
N ARG A 232 -10.39 -3.54 7.65
CA ARG A 232 -10.93 -2.35 6.98
C ARG A 232 -9.95 -1.77 5.96
N ASP A 233 -8.66 -1.71 6.29
CA ASP A 233 -7.64 -1.27 5.35
C ASP A 233 -7.46 -2.26 4.18
N LEU A 234 -7.57 -3.57 4.41
CA LEU A 234 -7.55 -4.58 3.36
C LEU A 234 -8.71 -4.39 2.37
N LEU A 235 -9.92 -4.03 2.84
CA LEU A 235 -11.06 -3.75 1.98
C LEU A 235 -10.81 -2.50 1.11
N LYS A 236 -10.14 -1.46 1.64
CA LYS A 236 -9.73 -0.27 0.85
C LYS A 236 -8.69 -0.62 -0.22
N VAL A 237 -7.73 -1.49 0.11
CA VAL A 237 -6.74 -2.01 -0.84
C VAL A 237 -7.44 -2.74 -1.98
N ARG A 238 -8.35 -3.65 -1.67
CA ARG A 238 -9.13 -4.39 -2.68
C ARG A 238 -9.99 -3.49 -3.55
N GLU A 239 -10.62 -2.48 -2.96
CA GLU A 239 -11.42 -1.50 -3.72
C GLU A 239 -10.53 -0.73 -4.72
N ALA A 240 -9.35 -0.32 -4.30
CA ALA A 240 -8.41 0.39 -5.17
C ALA A 240 -7.86 -0.50 -6.29
N ASP A 241 -7.62 -1.77 -5.99
CA ASP A 241 -7.21 -2.78 -6.96
C ASP A 241 -8.28 -3.01 -8.03
N ILE A 242 -9.53 -3.25 -7.62
CA ILE A 242 -10.69 -3.41 -8.51
C ILE A 242 -10.88 -2.18 -9.41
N LYS A 243 -10.72 -0.95 -8.88
CA LYS A 243 -10.83 0.30 -9.65
C LYS A 243 -9.73 0.46 -10.71
N ALA A 244 -8.60 -0.20 -10.55
CA ALA A 244 -7.48 -0.17 -11.49
C ALA A 244 -7.49 -1.35 -12.49
N GLN A 245 -8.47 -2.22 -12.44
CA GLN A 245 -8.66 -3.37 -13.34
C GLN A 245 -9.57 -3.02 -14.52
N SER A 246 -9.94 -4.05 -15.30
CA SER A 246 -10.83 -3.87 -16.45
C SER A 246 -12.22 -3.40 -16.01
N PRO A 247 -12.78 -2.34 -16.62
CA PRO A 247 -14.13 -1.86 -16.31
C PRO A 247 -15.23 -2.91 -16.49
N ASN A 248 -15.02 -3.89 -17.37
CA ASN A 248 -16.02 -4.92 -17.69
C ASN A 248 -16.37 -5.82 -16.48
N TYR A 249 -15.45 -5.97 -15.55
CA TYR A 249 -15.62 -6.81 -14.36
C TYR A 249 -15.75 -6.00 -13.07
N TYR A 250 -15.83 -4.67 -13.19
CA TYR A 250 -15.86 -3.77 -12.04
C TYR A 250 -17.10 -3.98 -11.17
N GLN A 251 -18.29 -3.99 -11.78
CA GLN A 251 -19.55 -3.95 -11.03
C GLN A 251 -19.75 -5.18 -10.14
N GLU A 252 -19.55 -6.37 -10.68
CA GLU A 252 -19.71 -7.62 -9.93
C GLU A 252 -18.76 -7.68 -8.71
N ARG A 253 -17.49 -7.31 -8.92
CA ARG A 253 -16.48 -7.32 -7.86
C ARG A 253 -16.73 -6.26 -6.81
N HIS A 254 -17.16 -5.07 -7.25
CA HIS A 254 -17.52 -3.97 -6.36
C HIS A 254 -18.72 -4.34 -5.50
N ASP A 255 -19.79 -4.89 -6.07
CA ASP A 255 -20.98 -5.28 -5.33
C ASP A 255 -20.69 -6.36 -4.28
N LYS A 256 -19.83 -7.34 -4.61
CA LYS A 256 -19.37 -8.32 -3.62
C LYS A 256 -18.61 -7.64 -2.47
N LEU A 257 -17.74 -6.68 -2.77
CA LEU A 257 -16.98 -5.95 -1.76
C LEU A 257 -17.90 -5.11 -0.86
N GLU A 258 -18.92 -4.45 -1.44
CA GLU A 258 -19.90 -3.67 -0.67
C GLU A 258 -20.72 -4.57 0.28
N ARG A 259 -21.14 -5.77 -0.15
CA ARG A 259 -21.80 -6.73 0.75
C ARG A 259 -20.90 -7.12 1.93
N VAL A 260 -19.60 -7.33 1.68
CA VAL A 260 -18.63 -7.59 2.77
C VAL A 260 -18.55 -6.43 3.75
N LYS A 261 -18.53 -5.17 3.25
CA LYS A 261 -18.50 -3.98 4.11
C LYS A 261 -19.75 -3.86 4.98
N VAL A 262 -20.93 -4.08 4.40
CA VAL A 262 -22.22 -4.05 5.13
C VAL A 262 -22.23 -5.11 6.25
N LEU A 263 -21.86 -6.35 5.93
CA LEU A 263 -21.80 -7.44 6.92
C LEU A 263 -20.75 -7.18 8.02
N LEU A 264 -19.63 -6.56 7.67
CA LEU A 264 -18.62 -6.13 8.67
C LEU A 264 -19.23 -5.13 9.66
N ASP A 265 -19.90 -4.10 9.15
CA ASP A 265 -20.50 -3.07 9.99
C ASP A 265 -21.63 -3.63 10.88
N GLU A 266 -22.41 -4.61 10.39
CA GLU A 266 -23.38 -5.36 11.21
C GLU A 266 -22.68 -6.11 12.34
N ILE A 267 -21.63 -6.90 12.05
CA ILE A 267 -20.89 -7.66 13.07
C ILE A 267 -20.38 -6.75 14.18
N ILE A 268 -19.81 -5.60 13.80
CA ILE A 268 -19.28 -4.63 14.79
C ILE A 268 -20.41 -3.96 15.59
N LYS A 269 -21.49 -3.55 14.94
CA LYS A 269 -22.67 -2.93 15.57
C LYS A 269 -23.33 -3.88 16.56
N ASP A 270 -23.50 -5.14 16.16
CA ASP A 270 -24.17 -6.18 16.97
C ASP A 270 -23.23 -6.77 18.04
N LYS A 271 -21.96 -6.32 18.07
CA LYS A 271 -20.92 -6.83 18.99
C LYS A 271 -20.77 -8.34 18.93
N GLU A 272 -20.85 -8.92 17.73
CA GLU A 272 -20.69 -10.34 17.55
C GLU A 272 -19.27 -10.81 17.92
N CYS A 273 -19.16 -11.99 18.52
CA CYS A 273 -17.87 -12.54 18.94
C CYS A 273 -17.01 -12.94 17.73
N PHE A 274 -15.78 -12.41 17.68
CA PHE A 274 -14.75 -12.78 16.72
C PHE A 274 -13.33 -12.81 17.32
N SER A 275 -13.18 -12.47 18.61
CA SER A 275 -11.88 -12.45 19.28
C SER A 275 -11.99 -13.03 20.70
N ARG A 276 -10.83 -13.33 21.30
CA ARG A 276 -10.77 -13.84 22.69
C ARG A 276 -11.43 -12.90 23.70
N LYS A 277 -11.47 -11.60 23.44
CA LYS A 277 -12.07 -10.58 24.31
C LYS A 277 -13.60 -10.64 24.32
N ASP A 278 -14.19 -11.20 23.28
CA ASP A 278 -15.64 -11.26 23.08
C ASP A 278 -16.25 -12.55 23.61
N LEU A 279 -15.42 -13.49 24.09
CA LEU A 279 -15.89 -14.75 24.68
C LEU A 279 -16.57 -14.49 26.02
N ALA A 280 -17.62 -15.27 26.32
CA ALA A 280 -18.31 -15.26 27.63
C ALA A 280 -17.47 -15.84 28.79
N ILE A 281 -16.28 -16.41 28.49
CA ILE A 281 -15.28 -16.84 29.48
C ILE A 281 -13.91 -16.25 29.13
N ASN A 282 -13.02 -16.20 30.11
CA ASN A 282 -11.67 -15.67 29.96
C ASN A 282 -10.63 -16.60 30.61
N GLY A 283 -9.35 -16.20 30.59
CA GLY A 283 -8.25 -16.98 31.13
C GLY A 283 -8.40 -17.32 32.62
N PHE A 284 -9.02 -16.45 33.43
CA PHE A 284 -9.27 -16.73 34.83
C PHE A 284 -10.31 -17.85 35.04
N ASP A 285 -11.30 -17.93 34.17
CA ASP A 285 -12.26 -19.03 34.20
C ASP A 285 -11.58 -20.37 33.92
N LEU A 286 -10.64 -20.39 32.96
CA LEU A 286 -9.85 -21.58 32.60
C LEU A 286 -8.90 -21.99 33.75
N ILE A 287 -8.27 -21.03 34.44
CA ILE A 287 -7.45 -21.31 35.64
C ILE A 287 -8.26 -21.98 36.73
N LYS A 288 -9.51 -21.54 36.97
CA LYS A 288 -10.43 -22.17 37.93
C LYS A 288 -10.80 -23.61 37.57
N LEU A 289 -10.70 -23.96 36.28
CA LEU A 289 -10.89 -25.33 35.79
C LEU A 289 -9.62 -26.20 35.90
N GLY A 290 -8.52 -25.65 36.44
CA GLY A 290 -7.27 -26.37 36.65
C GLY A 290 -6.24 -26.23 35.49
N ILE A 291 -6.50 -25.36 34.52
CA ILE A 291 -5.59 -25.12 33.41
C ILE A 291 -4.61 -24.01 33.82
N THR A 292 -3.36 -24.37 34.09
CA THR A 292 -2.36 -23.46 34.68
C THR A 292 -1.35 -22.89 33.67
N GLU A 293 -1.12 -23.57 32.55
CA GLU A 293 -0.12 -23.12 31.57
C GLU A 293 -0.69 -22.03 30.63
N GLY A 294 -0.07 -20.85 30.61
CA GLY A 294 -0.51 -19.71 29.78
C GLY A 294 -0.58 -20.01 28.28
N LYS A 295 0.28 -20.91 27.79
CA LYS A 295 0.22 -21.38 26.37
C LYS A 295 -1.05 -22.17 26.07
N ASP A 296 -1.47 -23.02 26.99
CA ASP A 296 -2.67 -23.85 26.81
C ASP A 296 -3.94 -23.03 26.99
N ILE A 297 -3.96 -22.09 27.94
CA ILE A 297 -5.02 -21.09 28.05
C ILE A 297 -5.23 -20.38 26.71
N GLY A 298 -4.13 -19.89 26.09
CA GLY A 298 -4.20 -19.20 24.80
C GLY A 298 -4.78 -20.08 23.67
N LYS A 299 -4.33 -21.34 23.57
CA LYS A 299 -4.83 -22.29 22.56
C LYS A 299 -6.30 -22.61 22.76
N ILE A 300 -6.72 -22.86 24.00
CA ILE A 300 -8.12 -23.16 24.31
C ILE A 300 -9.01 -21.99 23.94
N LEU A 301 -8.63 -20.75 24.31
CA LEU A 301 -9.39 -19.57 23.93
C LEU A 301 -9.48 -19.42 22.41
N ASP A 302 -8.44 -19.74 21.65
CA ASP A 302 -8.50 -19.71 20.18
C ASP A 302 -9.45 -20.78 19.61
N ILE A 303 -9.45 -21.98 20.17
CA ILE A 303 -10.39 -23.04 19.79
C ILE A 303 -11.83 -22.59 20.08
N LEU A 304 -12.06 -22.00 21.25
CA LEU A 304 -13.40 -21.50 21.63
C LEU A 304 -13.87 -20.35 20.73
N VAL A 305 -12.99 -19.42 20.37
CA VAL A 305 -13.33 -18.36 19.40
C VAL A 305 -13.75 -18.98 18.07
N ASN A 306 -12.96 -19.94 17.55
CA ASN A 306 -13.31 -20.61 16.31
C ASN A 306 -14.64 -21.35 16.41
N HIS A 307 -14.92 -22.01 17.55
CA HIS A 307 -16.19 -22.67 17.79
C HIS A 307 -17.37 -21.69 17.80
N VAL A 308 -17.22 -20.54 18.48
CA VAL A 308 -18.26 -19.49 18.52
C VAL A 308 -18.47 -18.83 17.16
N ILE A 309 -17.42 -18.65 16.36
CA ILE A 309 -17.56 -18.17 14.97
C ILE A 309 -18.41 -19.12 14.13
N GLU A 310 -18.26 -20.45 14.34
CA GLU A 310 -19.07 -21.46 13.67
C GLU A 310 -20.49 -21.54 14.26
N ASN A 311 -20.63 -21.39 15.59
CA ASN A 311 -21.87 -21.58 16.36
C ASN A 311 -22.11 -20.35 17.25
N PRO A 312 -22.65 -19.22 16.75
CA PRO A 312 -22.74 -17.95 17.49
C PRO A 312 -23.53 -18.06 18.81
N ASN A 313 -24.55 -18.93 18.87
CA ASN A 313 -25.38 -19.12 20.04
C ASN A 313 -24.65 -19.80 21.21
N SER A 314 -23.50 -20.44 20.94
CA SER A 314 -22.68 -21.12 21.94
C SER A 314 -21.86 -20.17 22.83
N ASN A 315 -21.87 -18.85 22.56
CA ASN A 315 -21.12 -17.88 23.36
C ASN A 315 -21.81 -17.58 24.69
N ASN A 316 -21.93 -18.60 25.51
CA ASN A 316 -22.42 -18.49 26.89
C ASN A 316 -21.52 -19.31 27.82
N LYS A 317 -21.41 -18.86 29.09
CA LYS A 317 -20.43 -19.42 30.04
C LYS A 317 -20.62 -20.92 30.29
N LYS A 318 -21.88 -21.39 30.37
CA LYS A 318 -22.20 -22.79 30.65
C LYS A 318 -21.75 -23.72 29.53
N GLU A 319 -22.03 -23.34 28.30
CA GLU A 319 -21.70 -24.13 27.12
C GLU A 319 -20.20 -24.14 26.85
N LEU A 320 -19.53 -22.99 26.95
CA LEU A 320 -18.08 -22.90 26.76
C LEU A 320 -17.31 -23.71 27.82
N ILE A 321 -17.74 -23.71 29.09
CA ILE A 321 -17.13 -24.56 30.11
C ILE A 321 -17.35 -26.04 29.80
N SER A 322 -18.54 -26.42 29.32
CA SER A 322 -18.81 -27.82 28.92
C SER A 322 -17.88 -28.27 27.80
N ILE A 323 -17.65 -27.40 26.81
CA ILE A 323 -16.71 -27.70 25.70
C ILE A 323 -15.27 -27.88 26.24
N VAL A 324 -14.83 -27.01 27.14
CA VAL A 324 -13.51 -27.14 27.76
C VAL A 324 -13.37 -28.46 28.50
N ASN A 325 -14.38 -28.84 29.31
CA ASN A 325 -14.35 -30.12 30.07
C ASN A 325 -14.25 -31.35 29.16
N LEU A 326 -14.91 -31.33 27.98
CA LEU A 326 -14.81 -32.39 26.99
C LEU A 326 -13.43 -32.50 26.30
N MET A 327 -12.64 -31.43 26.31
CA MET A 327 -11.27 -31.45 25.75
C MET A 327 -10.25 -32.15 26.67
N PHE A 328 -10.59 -32.32 27.94
CA PHE A 328 -9.72 -32.91 28.97
C PHE A 328 -10.20 -34.27 29.50
N GLN A 329 -11.28 -34.79 28.94
CA GLN A 329 -11.72 -36.20 29.10
C GLN A 329 -11.09 -37.08 27.99
#